data_e8c7b706207e78340722c03b87d88e8b
#
_entry.id   e8c7b706207e78340722c03b87d88e8b
#
_cell.length_a   1.000
_cell.length_b   1.000
_cell.length_c   1.000
_cell.angle_alpha   90.00
_cell.angle_beta   90.00
_cell.angle_gamma   90.00
#
_symmetry.space_group_name_H-M   'P 1'
#
loop_
_entity.id
_entity.type
_entity.pdbx_description
1 polymer ?
#
loop_
_entity_poly.entity_id
_entity_poly.type
_entity_poly.pdbx_seq_one_letter_code
_entity_poly.pdbx_strand_id
1 'polypeptide(L)'
;MRASIADQRLIDEIRRLESESGGRLGVCVLDTATRARHVHRGDERFPMCSTFKALAAAAILARVDAGKEVLARRITFDASALVTYSPVTEKRVGGDGMTLAELCDAAVTLSDNTAANLLLAAIGGPPALTAFVRGLGDEVTRLDRNEPSLNEALPDDPRDTTTPNAMASNLQALILGTTALSAASREQLTAWLLANKTGDTRLRAGLAKDWRVGDKTGSGARGTANDIAVIWPPNKSPIVITAYLTGATVSNAQQNATLASVARAVSATASD
;
A
#
# COMPACT_ATOMS: atom_id res chain seq x y z
N MET A 1 12.08 -27.76 2.01
CA MET A 1 10.72 -28.26 2.30
C MET A 1 9.94 -28.25 0.96
N ARG A 2 9.22 -29.29 0.58
CA ARG A 2 8.36 -29.24 -0.61
C ARG A 2 7.14 -28.37 -0.29
N ALA A 3 6.75 -27.49 -1.22
CA ALA A 3 5.52 -26.70 -1.10
C ALA A 3 4.32 -27.64 -0.90
N SER A 4 3.36 -27.24 -0.07
CA SER A 4 2.13 -28.00 0.10
C SER A 4 1.29 -27.97 -1.20
N ILE A 5 0.35 -28.89 -1.34
CA ILE A 5 -0.57 -28.88 -2.50
C ILE A 5 -1.38 -27.58 -2.52
N ALA A 6 -1.76 -27.04 -1.36
CA ALA A 6 -2.48 -25.77 -1.25
C ALA A 6 -1.61 -24.61 -1.74
N ASP A 7 -0.32 -24.57 -1.36
CA ASP A 7 0.64 -23.55 -1.80
C ASP A 7 0.80 -23.55 -3.33
N GLN A 8 0.89 -24.76 -3.92
CA GLN A 8 1.04 -24.88 -5.36
C GLN A 8 -0.21 -24.39 -6.10
N ARG A 9 -1.41 -24.71 -5.62
CA ARG A 9 -2.67 -24.23 -6.19
C ARG A 9 -2.76 -22.71 -6.16
N LEU A 10 -2.36 -22.08 -5.06
CA LEU A 10 -2.34 -20.61 -4.94
C LEU A 10 -1.44 -19.98 -6.01
N ILE A 11 -0.22 -20.49 -6.16
CA ILE A 11 0.75 -19.95 -7.15
C ILE A 11 0.26 -20.19 -8.58
N ASP A 12 -0.31 -21.34 -8.88
CA ASP A 12 -0.85 -21.65 -10.21
C ASP A 12 -2.04 -20.75 -10.57
N GLU A 13 -2.91 -20.44 -9.60
CA GLU A 13 -4.00 -19.48 -9.78
C GLU A 13 -3.47 -18.07 -10.04
N ILE A 14 -2.45 -17.60 -9.29
CA ILE A 14 -1.82 -16.29 -9.53
C ILE A 14 -1.21 -16.21 -10.93
N ARG A 15 -0.57 -17.26 -11.42
CA ARG A 15 -0.02 -17.34 -12.79
C ARG A 15 -1.12 -17.27 -13.85
N ARG A 16 -2.24 -17.94 -13.61
CA ARG A 16 -3.40 -17.88 -14.50
C ARG A 16 -3.95 -16.45 -14.59
N LEU A 17 -4.14 -15.80 -13.43
CA LEU A 17 -4.60 -14.41 -13.34
C LEU A 17 -3.65 -13.43 -14.04
N GLU A 18 -2.35 -13.64 -13.91
CA GLU A 18 -1.34 -12.86 -14.64
C GLU A 18 -1.54 -12.99 -16.16
N SER A 19 -1.61 -14.23 -16.65
CA SER A 19 -1.80 -14.50 -18.07
C SER A 19 -3.08 -13.86 -18.63
N GLU A 20 -4.19 -13.93 -17.88
CA GLU A 20 -5.47 -13.33 -18.26
C GLU A 20 -5.46 -11.81 -18.25
N SER A 21 -4.64 -11.19 -17.40
CA SER A 21 -4.52 -9.74 -17.33
C SER A 21 -3.76 -9.13 -18.52
N GLY A 22 -2.95 -9.93 -19.21
CA GLY A 22 -2.04 -9.49 -20.27
C GLY A 22 -0.88 -8.62 -19.78
N GLY A 23 -0.68 -8.51 -18.47
CA GLY A 23 0.38 -7.73 -17.84
C GLY A 23 1.33 -8.56 -16.98
N ARG A 24 2.06 -7.91 -16.08
CA ARG A 24 2.86 -8.54 -15.01
C ARG A 24 2.15 -8.40 -13.68
N LEU A 25 1.98 -9.51 -12.96
CA LEU A 25 1.36 -9.57 -11.64
C LEU A 25 2.38 -10.04 -10.60
N GLY A 26 2.79 -9.15 -9.70
CA GLY A 26 3.65 -9.48 -8.57
C GLY A 26 2.83 -9.63 -7.30
N VAL A 27 2.99 -10.75 -6.59
CA VAL A 27 2.25 -11.04 -5.36
C VAL A 27 3.18 -11.60 -4.29
N CYS A 28 2.99 -11.12 -3.06
CA CYS A 28 3.50 -11.79 -1.87
C CYS A 28 2.35 -11.97 -0.87
N VAL A 29 2.15 -13.20 -0.42
CA VAL A 29 1.26 -13.55 0.68
C VAL A 29 2.12 -14.03 1.84
N LEU A 30 2.10 -13.31 2.95
CA LEU A 30 2.82 -13.67 4.17
C LEU A 30 1.82 -14.15 5.23
N ASP A 31 1.89 -15.42 5.56
CA ASP A 31 1.22 -15.98 6.73
C ASP A 31 2.06 -15.69 7.98
N THR A 32 1.52 -14.91 8.91
CA THR A 32 2.26 -14.52 10.11
C THR A 32 2.30 -15.60 11.18
N ALA A 33 1.44 -16.62 11.13
CA ALA A 33 1.46 -17.76 12.05
C ALA A 33 2.67 -18.67 11.77
N THR A 34 2.86 -19.00 10.49
CA THR A 34 3.90 -19.92 10.04
C THR A 34 5.17 -19.22 9.58
N ARG A 35 5.08 -17.89 9.29
CA ARG A 35 6.09 -17.07 8.61
C ARG A 35 6.35 -17.51 7.17
N ALA A 36 5.50 -18.35 6.60
CA ALA A 36 5.60 -18.77 5.21
C ALA A 36 5.27 -17.60 4.28
N ARG A 37 5.98 -17.56 3.14
CA ARG A 37 5.70 -16.62 2.05
C ARG A 37 5.36 -17.41 0.79
N HIS A 38 4.20 -17.12 0.21
CA HIS A 38 3.81 -17.61 -1.09
C HIS A 38 3.98 -16.46 -2.07
N VAL A 39 4.84 -16.65 -3.06
CA VAL A 39 5.41 -15.53 -3.82
C VAL A 39 5.34 -15.82 -5.32
N HIS A 40 4.86 -14.83 -6.07
CA HIS A 40 4.96 -14.79 -7.53
C HIS A 40 5.59 -13.45 -7.93
N ARG A 41 6.70 -13.44 -8.68
CA ARG A 41 7.50 -12.25 -9.02
C ARG A 41 7.82 -11.35 -7.81
N GLY A 42 8.03 -11.95 -6.63
CA GLY A 42 8.12 -11.22 -5.37
C GLY A 42 9.31 -10.29 -5.23
N ASP A 43 10.38 -10.50 -5.99
CA ASP A 43 11.58 -9.68 -5.98
C ASP A 43 11.72 -8.81 -7.24
N GLU A 44 10.74 -8.86 -8.14
CA GLU A 44 10.68 -7.95 -9.29
C GLU A 44 10.12 -6.58 -8.86
N ARG A 45 10.63 -5.52 -9.52
CA ARG A 45 10.17 -4.15 -9.26
C ARG A 45 8.84 -3.86 -9.93
N PHE A 46 7.97 -3.20 -9.19
CA PHE A 46 6.67 -2.70 -9.64
C PHE A 46 6.49 -1.24 -9.23
N PRO A 47 5.84 -0.39 -10.07
CA PRO A 47 5.47 0.97 -9.70
C PRO A 47 4.58 0.94 -8.46
N MET A 48 4.94 1.69 -7.42
CA MET A 48 4.12 1.75 -6.20
C MET A 48 2.80 2.47 -6.42
N CYS A 49 2.81 3.50 -7.24
CA CYS A 49 1.72 4.45 -7.30
C CYS A 49 1.32 4.85 -5.86
N SER A 50 0.06 5.08 -5.60
CA SER A 50 -0.40 5.57 -4.30
C SER A 50 -0.22 4.60 -3.11
N THR A 51 0.32 3.39 -3.29
CA THR A 51 0.60 2.50 -2.14
C THR A 51 1.67 3.09 -1.21
N PHE A 52 2.56 3.96 -1.71
CA PHE A 52 3.55 4.67 -0.90
C PHE A 52 2.93 5.54 0.21
N LYS A 53 1.67 5.95 0.08
CA LYS A 53 0.99 6.83 1.05
C LYS A 53 0.84 6.18 2.42
N ALA A 54 0.74 4.85 2.48
CA ALA A 54 0.81 4.11 3.74
C ALA A 54 2.17 4.28 4.42
N LEU A 55 3.26 4.24 3.64
CA LEU A 55 4.62 4.47 4.15
C LEU A 55 4.83 5.92 4.55
N ALA A 56 4.26 6.89 3.82
CA ALA A 56 4.36 8.31 4.15
C ALA A 56 3.65 8.63 5.47
N ALA A 57 2.45 8.10 5.70
CA ALA A 57 1.74 8.23 6.97
C ALA A 57 2.53 7.56 8.12
N ALA A 58 3.11 6.38 7.88
CA ALA A 58 3.97 5.72 8.86
C ALA A 58 5.23 6.54 9.20
N ALA A 59 5.85 7.21 8.20
CA ALA A 59 7.00 8.07 8.42
C ALA A 59 6.65 9.29 9.29
N ILE A 60 5.46 9.89 9.11
CA ILE A 60 4.95 10.94 10.01
C ILE A 60 4.81 10.38 11.43
N LEU A 61 4.17 9.22 11.60
CA LEU A 61 3.98 8.61 12.92
C LEU A 61 5.31 8.26 13.61
N ALA A 62 6.29 7.75 12.87
CA ALA A 62 7.62 7.50 13.42
C ALA A 62 8.31 8.79 13.92
N ARG A 63 8.09 9.92 13.25
CA ARG A 63 8.58 11.23 13.71
C ARG A 63 7.83 11.72 14.96
N VAL A 64 6.53 11.41 15.07
CA VAL A 64 5.75 11.68 16.27
C VAL A 64 6.29 10.86 17.46
N ASP A 65 6.51 9.57 17.27
CA ASP A 65 7.09 8.69 18.29
C ASP A 65 8.48 9.14 18.75
N ALA A 66 9.26 9.74 17.82
CA ALA A 66 10.58 10.32 18.11
C ALA A 66 10.52 11.73 18.72
N GLY A 67 9.35 12.30 18.98
CA GLY A 67 9.17 13.68 19.49
C GLY A 67 9.58 14.77 18.50
N LYS A 68 9.75 14.43 17.22
CA LYS A 68 10.14 15.36 16.15
C LYS A 68 8.97 15.97 15.40
N GLU A 69 7.76 15.49 15.69
CA GLU A 69 6.54 15.93 15.03
C GLU A 69 5.34 15.76 15.98
N VAL A 70 4.25 16.48 15.70
CA VAL A 70 2.97 16.32 16.39
C VAL A 70 1.83 16.26 15.37
N LEU A 71 0.93 15.31 15.53
CA LEU A 71 -0.20 15.12 14.60
C LEU A 71 -1.11 16.34 14.51
N ALA A 72 -1.18 17.16 15.55
CA ALA A 72 -1.98 18.38 15.59
C ALA A 72 -1.33 19.56 14.83
N ARG A 73 -0.05 19.45 14.39
CA ARG A 73 0.58 20.52 13.59
C ARG A 73 -0.19 20.75 12.31
N ARG A 74 -0.56 22.02 12.07
CA ARG A 74 -1.27 22.41 10.85
C ARG A 74 -0.31 22.81 9.74
N ILE A 75 -0.65 22.42 8.53
CA ILE A 75 0.01 22.84 7.30
C ILE A 75 -0.99 23.69 6.52
N THR A 76 -0.64 24.94 6.27
CA THR A 76 -1.39 25.83 5.38
C THR A 76 -0.90 25.64 3.97
N PHE A 77 -1.80 25.72 3.00
CA PHE A 77 -1.50 25.62 1.58
C PHE A 77 -2.53 26.41 0.78
N ASP A 78 -2.13 26.87 -0.39
CA ASP A 78 -2.97 27.59 -1.32
C ASP A 78 -3.28 26.75 -2.58
N ALA A 79 -3.97 27.34 -3.54
CA ALA A 79 -4.38 26.67 -4.76
C ALA A 79 -3.20 26.17 -5.61
N SER A 80 -2.02 26.77 -5.49
CA SER A 80 -0.83 26.37 -6.25
C SER A 80 -0.27 25.02 -5.83
N ALA A 81 -0.60 24.55 -4.62
CA ALA A 81 -0.21 23.24 -4.12
C ALA A 81 -1.09 22.11 -4.65
N LEU A 82 -2.26 22.42 -5.21
CA LEU A 82 -3.21 21.41 -5.68
C LEU A 82 -2.68 20.68 -6.92
N VAL A 83 -2.76 19.36 -6.87
CA VAL A 83 -2.51 18.49 -8.02
C VAL A 83 -3.75 17.64 -8.32
N THR A 84 -3.75 17.02 -9.49
CA THR A 84 -4.87 16.16 -9.93
C THR A 84 -5.21 15.10 -8.86
N TYR A 85 -6.50 14.91 -8.62
CA TYR A 85 -7.07 14.00 -7.63
C TYR A 85 -6.76 14.40 -6.18
N SER A 86 -7.44 15.43 -5.72
CA SER A 86 -7.29 16.00 -4.38
C SER A 86 -8.65 16.20 -3.67
N PRO A 87 -9.45 15.13 -3.49
CA PRO A 87 -10.88 15.24 -3.14
C PRO A 87 -11.15 15.87 -1.75
N VAL A 88 -10.16 15.90 -0.89
CA VAL A 88 -10.25 16.51 0.45
C VAL A 88 -9.58 17.87 0.46
N THR A 89 -8.32 17.92 0.03
CA THR A 89 -7.50 19.13 0.13
C THR A 89 -8.01 20.26 -0.77
N GLU A 90 -8.63 19.98 -1.91
CA GLU A 90 -9.24 21.00 -2.78
C GLU A 90 -10.31 21.85 -2.06
N LYS A 91 -10.97 21.29 -1.04
CA LYS A 91 -12.00 21.97 -0.24
C LYS A 91 -11.44 22.74 0.95
N ARG A 92 -10.14 22.70 1.17
CA ARG A 92 -9.46 23.28 2.34
C ARG A 92 -8.42 24.35 1.97
N VAL A 93 -8.42 24.77 0.69
CA VAL A 93 -7.52 25.80 0.16
C VAL A 93 -7.81 27.16 0.78
N GLY A 94 -6.76 27.90 1.15
CA GLY A 94 -6.84 29.29 1.60
C GLY A 94 -7.44 29.49 2.99
N GLY A 95 -7.67 28.42 3.74
CA GLY A 95 -8.13 28.44 5.15
C GLY A 95 -6.98 28.19 6.13
N ASP A 96 -7.34 27.73 7.34
CA ASP A 96 -6.39 27.38 8.41
C ASP A 96 -5.50 26.14 8.06
N GLY A 97 -5.58 25.65 6.85
CA GLY A 97 -4.90 24.42 6.41
C GLY A 97 -5.49 23.16 7.04
N MET A 98 -4.68 22.11 7.06
CA MET A 98 -5.03 20.81 7.63
C MET A 98 -3.96 20.34 8.62
N THR A 99 -4.36 19.63 9.66
CA THR A 99 -3.40 18.97 10.56
C THR A 99 -2.70 17.81 9.86
N LEU A 100 -1.54 17.40 10.36
CA LEU A 100 -0.87 16.21 9.86
C LEU A 100 -1.75 14.95 9.98
N ALA A 101 -2.56 14.85 11.03
CA ALA A 101 -3.54 13.76 11.17
C ALA A 101 -4.57 13.78 10.04
N GLU A 102 -5.17 14.95 9.74
CA GLU A 102 -6.15 15.12 8.65
C GLU A 102 -5.51 14.82 7.26
N LEU A 103 -4.24 15.21 7.06
CA LEU A 103 -3.52 14.92 5.82
C LEU A 103 -3.22 13.42 5.67
N CYS A 104 -2.79 12.75 6.75
CA CYS A 104 -2.58 11.30 6.74
C CYS A 104 -3.89 10.56 6.45
N ASP A 105 -4.98 10.96 7.11
CA ASP A 105 -6.31 10.39 6.86
C ASP A 105 -6.70 10.55 5.38
N ALA A 106 -6.65 11.76 4.84
CA ALA A 106 -6.98 12.05 3.45
C ALA A 106 -6.12 11.24 2.46
N ALA A 107 -4.80 11.17 2.70
CA ALA A 107 -3.87 10.45 1.84
C ALA A 107 -4.09 8.94 1.87
N VAL A 108 -4.40 8.35 3.04
CA VAL A 108 -4.57 6.91 3.18
C VAL A 108 -5.98 6.49 2.78
N THR A 109 -7.03 7.17 3.29
CA THR A 109 -8.42 6.71 3.14
C THR A 109 -9.03 7.06 1.79
N LEU A 110 -8.70 8.22 1.22
CA LEU A 110 -9.22 8.71 -0.05
C LEU A 110 -8.15 8.87 -1.13
N SER A 111 -6.91 8.53 -0.79
CA SER A 111 -5.77 8.61 -1.73
C SER A 111 -5.50 10.02 -2.27
N ASP A 112 -5.79 11.07 -1.50
CA ASP A 112 -5.59 12.48 -1.87
C ASP A 112 -4.12 12.76 -2.21
N ASN A 113 -3.87 13.25 -3.43
CA ASN A 113 -2.51 13.43 -3.95
C ASN A 113 -1.83 14.67 -3.36
N THR A 114 -2.55 15.76 -3.19
CA THR A 114 -1.99 16.97 -2.54
C THR A 114 -1.68 16.69 -1.09
N ALA A 115 -2.55 16.00 -0.35
CA ALA A 115 -2.25 15.59 1.02
C ALA A 115 -0.96 14.77 1.08
N ALA A 116 -0.77 13.81 0.17
CA ALA A 116 0.45 13.02 0.10
C ALA A 116 1.70 13.86 -0.16
N ASN A 117 1.62 14.83 -1.09
CA ASN A 117 2.75 15.74 -1.36
C ASN A 117 3.08 16.64 -0.15
N LEU A 118 2.06 17.11 0.58
CA LEU A 118 2.25 17.88 1.82
C LEU A 118 2.90 17.02 2.93
N LEU A 119 2.53 15.75 3.05
CA LEU A 119 3.19 14.82 3.97
C LEU A 119 4.65 14.56 3.57
N LEU A 120 4.91 14.34 2.27
CA LEU A 120 6.28 14.19 1.78
C LEU A 120 7.11 15.44 2.09
N ALA A 121 6.58 16.63 1.83
CA ALA A 121 7.26 17.89 2.16
C ALA A 121 7.56 17.99 3.67
N ALA A 122 6.62 17.57 4.52
CA ALA A 122 6.78 17.60 5.97
C ALA A 122 7.90 16.69 6.49
N ILE A 123 8.19 15.59 5.81
CA ILE A 123 9.29 14.68 6.20
C ILE A 123 10.62 15.00 5.52
N GLY A 124 10.67 15.86 4.49
CA GLY A 124 11.88 16.22 3.72
C GLY A 124 11.92 15.65 2.30
N GLY A 125 10.75 15.33 1.73
CA GLY A 125 10.57 14.89 0.33
C GLY A 125 10.74 13.40 0.09
N PRO A 126 10.63 12.97 -1.18
CA PRO A 126 10.77 11.57 -1.58
C PRO A 126 12.05 10.87 -1.08
N PRO A 127 13.26 11.50 -1.08
CA PRO A 127 14.45 10.88 -0.52
C PRO A 127 14.34 10.56 0.97
N ALA A 128 13.61 11.37 1.75
CA ALA A 128 13.40 11.10 3.17
C ALA A 128 12.50 9.89 3.40
N LEU A 129 11.49 9.66 2.54
CA LEU A 129 10.70 8.45 2.57
C LEU A 129 11.55 7.22 2.24
N THR A 130 12.42 7.33 1.23
CA THR A 130 13.37 6.26 0.90
C THR A 130 14.29 5.96 2.09
N ALA A 131 14.81 6.99 2.76
CA ALA A 131 15.63 6.81 3.96
C ALA A 131 14.85 6.16 5.12
N PHE A 132 13.58 6.52 5.29
CA PHE A 132 12.71 5.90 6.29
C PHE A 132 12.57 4.39 6.07
N VAL A 133 12.28 3.93 4.85
CA VAL A 133 12.14 2.50 4.58
C VAL A 133 13.47 1.75 4.68
N ARG A 134 14.63 2.40 4.40
CA ARG A 134 15.95 1.83 4.72
C ARG A 134 16.09 1.56 6.20
N GLY A 135 15.57 2.45 7.06
CA GLY A 135 15.52 2.23 8.52
C GLY A 135 14.67 1.02 8.94
N LEU A 136 13.75 0.57 8.11
CA LEU A 136 12.98 -0.68 8.31
C LEU A 136 13.72 -1.93 7.81
N GLY A 137 14.88 -1.78 7.17
CA GLY A 137 15.63 -2.88 6.55
C GLY A 137 15.26 -3.15 5.09
N ASP A 138 14.48 -2.28 4.46
CA ASP A 138 14.11 -2.40 3.05
C ASP A 138 15.13 -1.67 2.16
N GLU A 139 15.99 -2.44 1.51
CA GLU A 139 17.03 -1.92 0.59
C GLU A 139 16.52 -1.70 -0.85
N VAL A 140 15.24 -2.03 -1.12
CA VAL A 140 14.71 -2.07 -2.47
C VAL A 140 13.79 -0.89 -2.79
N THR A 141 12.80 -0.63 -1.94
CA THR A 141 11.79 0.41 -2.16
C THR A 141 12.44 1.78 -2.29
N ARG A 142 12.04 2.56 -3.28
CA ARG A 142 12.49 3.92 -3.47
C ARG A 142 11.36 4.81 -3.96
N LEU A 143 11.32 6.04 -3.48
CA LEU A 143 10.49 7.11 -3.98
C LEU A 143 11.39 8.23 -4.49
N ASP A 144 11.13 8.70 -5.69
CA ASP A 144 11.98 9.67 -6.41
C ASP A 144 11.22 10.95 -6.77
N ARG A 145 9.90 10.84 -6.95
CA ARG A 145 9.02 11.90 -7.45
C ARG A 145 7.82 12.10 -6.54
N ASN A 146 7.16 13.24 -6.74
CA ASN A 146 5.90 13.58 -6.10
C ASN A 146 4.70 13.14 -6.97
N GLU A 147 3.50 13.18 -6.39
CA GLU A 147 2.25 13.07 -7.14
C GLU A 147 2.08 14.28 -8.09
N PRO A 148 1.56 14.11 -9.30
CA PRO A 148 1.11 12.84 -9.89
C PRO A 148 2.20 12.12 -10.71
N SER A 149 3.40 12.69 -10.85
CA SER A 149 4.46 12.22 -11.77
C SER A 149 4.95 10.79 -11.47
N LEU A 150 4.88 10.36 -10.21
CA LEU A 150 5.27 9.00 -9.80
C LEU A 150 4.37 7.89 -10.37
N ASN A 151 3.23 8.24 -11.01
CA ASN A 151 2.27 7.29 -11.55
C ASN A 151 2.48 6.96 -13.04
N GLU A 152 3.57 7.42 -13.66
CA GLU A 152 3.86 7.15 -15.08
C GLU A 152 3.99 5.67 -15.39
N ALA A 153 4.49 4.87 -14.44
CA ALA A 153 4.65 3.42 -14.56
C ALA A 153 5.41 2.99 -15.83
N LEU A 154 6.53 3.65 -16.12
CA LEU A 154 7.34 3.35 -17.30
C LEU A 154 7.97 1.96 -17.16
N PRO A 155 7.99 1.15 -18.23
CA PRO A 155 8.76 -0.09 -18.25
C PRO A 155 10.23 0.17 -17.93
N ASP A 156 10.84 -0.73 -17.17
CA ASP A 156 12.26 -0.73 -16.79
C ASP A 156 12.74 0.53 -16.02
N ASP A 157 11.81 1.40 -15.60
CA ASP A 157 12.12 2.55 -14.76
C ASP A 157 12.15 2.13 -13.29
N PRO A 158 13.30 2.22 -12.59
CA PRO A 158 13.39 1.86 -11.18
C PRO A 158 12.80 2.91 -10.23
N ARG A 159 12.50 4.12 -10.73
CA ARG A 159 11.95 5.20 -9.90
C ARG A 159 10.57 4.85 -9.37
N ASP A 160 10.29 5.24 -8.14
CA ASP A 160 8.99 5.10 -7.47
C ASP A 160 8.50 3.64 -7.40
N THR A 161 9.44 2.70 -7.22
CA THR A 161 9.15 1.27 -7.24
C THR A 161 9.41 0.60 -5.90
N THR A 162 8.74 -0.52 -5.71
CA THR A 162 8.97 -1.51 -4.66
C THR A 162 8.99 -2.91 -5.25
N THR A 163 9.16 -3.93 -4.40
CA THR A 163 8.85 -5.32 -4.73
C THR A 163 7.74 -5.84 -3.81
N PRO A 164 6.94 -6.84 -4.23
CA PRO A 164 5.95 -7.47 -3.36
C PRO A 164 6.53 -7.92 -2.02
N ASN A 165 7.70 -8.53 -2.01
CA ASN A 165 8.38 -8.98 -0.79
C ASN A 165 8.79 -7.83 0.12
N ALA A 166 9.37 -6.76 -0.42
CA ALA A 166 9.80 -5.60 0.35
C ALA A 166 8.61 -4.90 1.02
N MET A 167 7.54 -4.65 0.25
CA MET A 167 6.33 -4.02 0.78
C MET A 167 5.64 -4.88 1.83
N ALA A 168 5.60 -6.21 1.65
CA ALA A 168 5.04 -7.12 2.67
C ALA A 168 5.85 -7.06 3.97
N SER A 169 7.17 -6.97 3.89
CA SER A 169 8.05 -6.79 5.06
C SER A 169 7.80 -5.44 5.75
N ASN A 170 7.64 -4.36 4.97
CA ASN A 170 7.33 -3.03 5.52
C ASN A 170 5.99 -3.04 6.27
N LEU A 171 4.92 -3.60 5.67
CA LEU A 171 3.63 -3.71 6.34
C LEU A 171 3.71 -4.55 7.62
N GLN A 172 4.42 -5.68 7.57
CA GLN A 172 4.64 -6.51 8.75
C GLN A 172 5.33 -5.72 9.87
N ALA A 173 6.40 -5.00 9.57
CA ALA A 173 7.14 -4.21 10.54
C ALA A 173 6.29 -3.07 11.13
N LEU A 174 5.54 -2.36 10.29
CA LEU A 174 4.80 -1.16 10.67
C LEU A 174 3.48 -1.45 11.40
N ILE A 175 2.80 -2.55 11.06
CA ILE A 175 1.44 -2.85 11.57
C ILE A 175 1.49 -3.97 12.62
N LEU A 176 2.32 -4.99 12.43
CA LEU A 176 2.34 -6.18 13.27
C LEU A 176 3.59 -6.27 14.17
N GLY A 177 4.65 -5.53 13.80
CA GLY A 177 5.88 -5.45 14.58
C GLY A 177 5.74 -4.50 15.78
N THR A 178 6.75 -4.52 16.67
CA THR A 178 6.75 -3.71 17.90
C THR A 178 7.87 -2.69 17.97
N THR A 179 8.76 -2.66 16.99
CA THR A 179 9.98 -1.86 17.01
C THR A 179 9.93 -0.62 16.13
N ALA A 180 9.18 -0.65 15.02
CA ALA A 180 9.14 0.43 14.03
C ALA A 180 8.28 1.62 14.48
N LEU A 181 7.17 1.36 15.17
CA LEU A 181 6.23 2.35 15.67
C LEU A 181 5.79 2.00 17.11
N SER A 182 5.41 3.02 17.89
CA SER A 182 4.74 2.83 19.18
C SER A 182 3.40 2.11 19.01
N ALA A 183 2.82 1.59 20.09
CA ALA A 183 1.50 0.96 20.05
C ALA A 183 0.43 1.94 19.53
N ALA A 184 0.43 3.16 20.02
CA ALA A 184 -0.53 4.20 19.61
C ALA A 184 -0.40 4.54 18.11
N SER A 185 0.82 4.67 17.60
CA SER A 185 1.08 4.95 16.18
C SER A 185 0.68 3.78 15.28
N ARG A 186 0.91 2.53 15.71
CA ARG A 186 0.43 1.34 14.98
C ARG A 186 -1.09 1.29 14.91
N GLU A 187 -1.76 1.53 16.02
CA GLU A 187 -3.23 1.59 16.08
C GLU A 187 -3.77 2.67 15.15
N GLN A 188 -3.16 3.85 15.16
CA GLN A 188 -3.57 4.96 14.30
C GLN A 188 -3.37 4.64 12.81
N LEU A 189 -2.22 4.08 12.43
CA LEU A 189 -1.97 3.66 11.04
C LEU A 189 -2.96 2.57 10.61
N THR A 190 -3.19 1.60 11.48
CA THR A 190 -4.17 0.53 11.26
C THR A 190 -5.58 1.11 11.07
N ALA A 191 -5.98 2.07 11.89
CA ALA A 191 -7.28 2.72 11.79
C ALA A 191 -7.48 3.41 10.42
N TRP A 192 -6.48 4.15 9.94
CA TRP A 192 -6.54 4.76 8.61
C TRP A 192 -6.65 3.73 7.48
N LEU A 193 -5.86 2.64 7.54
CA LEU A 193 -5.92 1.57 6.54
C LEU A 193 -7.28 0.85 6.54
N LEU A 194 -7.86 0.57 7.72
CA LEU A 194 -9.19 -0.01 7.84
C LEU A 194 -10.29 0.91 7.28
N ALA A 195 -10.10 2.23 7.41
CA ALA A 195 -11.02 3.25 6.91
C ALA A 195 -10.89 3.55 5.41
N ASN A 196 -9.95 2.91 4.70
CA ASN A 196 -9.77 3.12 3.26
C ASN A 196 -11.07 2.92 2.48
N LYS A 197 -11.35 3.85 1.55
CA LYS A 197 -12.56 3.87 0.69
C LYS A 197 -12.27 3.50 -0.77
N THR A 198 -11.01 3.24 -1.11
CA THR A 198 -10.61 3.00 -2.50
C THR A 198 -10.40 1.52 -2.82
N GLY A 199 -10.48 0.63 -1.82
CA GLY A 199 -10.15 -0.79 -1.93
C GLY A 199 -11.32 -1.75 -2.15
N ASP A 200 -12.57 -1.27 -2.10
CA ASP A 200 -13.78 -2.11 -2.08
C ASP A 200 -13.94 -3.04 -3.28
N THR A 201 -13.31 -2.73 -4.41
CA THR A 201 -13.35 -3.56 -5.64
C THR A 201 -12.10 -4.40 -5.87
N ARG A 202 -11.09 -4.32 -4.98
CA ARG A 202 -9.81 -5.02 -5.10
C ARG A 202 -9.68 -6.16 -4.10
N LEU A 203 -8.61 -6.21 -3.30
CA LEU A 203 -8.39 -7.31 -2.35
C LEU A 203 -9.61 -7.55 -1.44
N ARG A 204 -10.23 -6.48 -0.93
CA ARG A 204 -11.43 -6.58 -0.08
C ARG A 204 -12.56 -7.39 -0.73
N ALA A 205 -12.79 -7.21 -2.04
CA ALA A 205 -13.86 -7.90 -2.76
C ALA A 205 -13.65 -9.42 -2.89
N GLY A 206 -12.43 -9.89 -2.64
CA GLY A 206 -12.10 -11.31 -2.69
C GLY A 206 -12.15 -12.02 -1.34
N LEU A 207 -12.34 -11.27 -0.25
CA LEU A 207 -12.29 -11.80 1.12
C LEU A 207 -13.70 -11.97 1.72
N ALA A 208 -13.82 -12.81 2.73
CA ALA A 208 -15.05 -12.95 3.48
C ALA A 208 -15.40 -11.65 4.22
N LYS A 209 -16.70 -11.35 4.34
CA LYS A 209 -17.19 -10.05 4.87
C LYS A 209 -16.86 -9.82 6.35
N ASP A 210 -16.64 -10.86 7.09
CA ASP A 210 -16.28 -10.84 8.52
C ASP A 210 -14.79 -10.68 8.76
N TRP A 211 -13.96 -10.66 7.71
CA TRP A 211 -12.54 -10.40 7.82
C TRP A 211 -12.27 -8.90 7.90
N ARG A 212 -11.48 -8.48 8.88
CA ARG A 212 -11.02 -7.09 8.94
C ARG A 212 -9.88 -6.91 7.95
N VAL A 213 -9.97 -5.85 7.13
CA VAL A 213 -8.99 -5.57 6.06
C VAL A 213 -8.53 -4.13 6.15
N GLY A 214 -7.27 -3.92 6.45
CA GLY A 214 -6.61 -2.62 6.34
C GLY A 214 -5.78 -2.58 5.07
N ASP A 215 -6.17 -1.77 4.09
CA ASP A 215 -5.51 -1.75 2.78
C ASP A 215 -5.16 -0.36 2.27
N LYS A 216 -4.27 -0.31 1.29
CA LYS A 216 -3.97 0.88 0.50
C LYS A 216 -3.82 0.53 -0.96
N THR A 217 -4.63 1.18 -1.79
CA THR A 217 -4.59 1.01 -3.25
C THR A 217 -3.56 1.91 -3.93
N GLY A 218 -3.18 1.52 -5.14
CA GLY A 218 -2.43 2.35 -6.08
C GLY A 218 -2.96 2.19 -7.49
N SER A 219 -2.98 3.26 -8.27
CA SER A 219 -3.35 3.22 -9.68
C SER A 219 -2.43 4.16 -10.46
N GLY A 220 -2.03 3.74 -11.65
CA GLY A 220 -1.13 4.49 -12.50
C GLY A 220 -1.44 4.31 -13.98
N ALA A 221 -0.60 4.88 -14.80
CA ALA A 221 -0.66 4.69 -16.24
C ALA A 221 -0.36 3.22 -16.62
N ARG A 222 -0.51 2.91 -17.91
CA ARG A 222 -0.08 1.64 -18.53
C ARG A 222 -0.66 0.39 -17.85
N GLY A 223 -1.97 0.41 -17.52
CA GLY A 223 -2.64 -0.74 -16.92
C GLY A 223 -2.07 -1.12 -15.56
N THR A 224 -1.75 -0.12 -14.72
CA THR A 224 -1.21 -0.34 -13.38
C THR A 224 -2.29 -0.21 -12.32
N ALA A 225 -2.50 -1.28 -11.57
CA ALA A 225 -3.41 -1.37 -10.44
C ALA A 225 -2.77 -2.21 -9.33
N ASN A 226 -2.72 -1.66 -8.13
CA ASN A 226 -2.07 -2.25 -6.97
C ASN A 226 -3.00 -2.26 -5.77
N ASP A 227 -2.79 -3.21 -4.87
CA ASP A 227 -3.37 -3.17 -3.54
C ASP A 227 -2.47 -3.89 -2.55
N ILE A 228 -2.27 -3.29 -1.38
CA ILE A 228 -1.49 -3.85 -0.28
C ILE A 228 -2.36 -3.89 0.97
N ALA A 229 -2.36 -5.00 1.68
CA ALA A 229 -3.26 -5.20 2.81
C ALA A 229 -2.64 -5.98 3.95
N VAL A 230 -3.07 -5.63 5.17
CA VAL A 230 -3.01 -6.51 6.34
C VAL A 230 -4.43 -6.95 6.64
N ILE A 231 -4.61 -8.24 6.82
CA ILE A 231 -5.90 -8.91 6.93
C ILE A 231 -5.93 -9.67 8.25
N TRP A 232 -7.03 -9.54 8.98
CA TRP A 232 -7.28 -10.24 10.24
C TRP A 232 -8.48 -11.17 10.09
N PRO A 233 -8.26 -12.46 9.68
CA PRO A 233 -9.33 -13.44 9.69
C PRO A 233 -9.79 -13.72 11.12
N PRO A 234 -11.07 -14.03 11.36
CA PRO A 234 -11.57 -14.38 12.68
C PRO A 234 -10.80 -15.59 13.26
N ASN A 235 -10.35 -15.45 14.50
CA ASN A 235 -9.66 -16.53 15.25
C ASN A 235 -8.38 -17.09 14.61
N LYS A 236 -7.78 -16.35 13.66
CA LYS A 236 -6.52 -16.72 13.01
C LYS A 236 -5.51 -15.57 13.11
N SER A 237 -4.25 -15.90 12.92
CA SER A 237 -3.17 -14.91 12.82
C SER A 237 -3.35 -14.03 11.59
N PRO A 238 -2.88 -12.77 11.62
CA PRO A 238 -2.95 -11.88 10.47
C PRO A 238 -2.23 -12.44 9.23
N ILE A 239 -2.71 -12.04 8.06
CA ILE A 239 -2.09 -12.31 6.76
C ILE A 239 -1.74 -10.98 6.12
N VAL A 240 -0.54 -10.87 5.53
CA VAL A 240 -0.17 -9.71 4.71
C VAL A 240 -0.25 -10.11 3.24
N ILE A 241 -0.95 -9.32 2.43
CA ILE A 241 -0.99 -9.49 0.97
C ILE A 241 -0.50 -8.22 0.32
N THR A 242 0.41 -8.35 -0.62
CA THR A 242 0.80 -7.28 -1.54
C THR A 242 0.62 -7.76 -2.97
N ALA A 243 -0.17 -7.04 -3.76
CA ALA A 243 -0.48 -7.38 -5.14
C ALA A 243 -0.27 -6.15 -6.03
N TYR A 244 0.59 -6.31 -7.02
CA TYR A 244 1.03 -5.28 -7.96
C TYR A 244 0.80 -5.78 -9.38
N LEU A 245 -0.07 -5.11 -10.12
CA LEU A 245 -0.35 -5.38 -11.53
C LEU A 245 0.12 -4.19 -12.37
N THR A 246 0.89 -4.43 -13.41
CA THR A 246 1.32 -3.37 -14.34
C THR A 246 1.43 -3.89 -15.77
N GLY A 247 1.27 -3.01 -16.76
CA GLY A 247 1.28 -3.40 -18.16
C GLY A 247 0.04 -4.18 -18.60
N ALA A 248 -1.01 -4.22 -17.77
CA ALA A 248 -2.24 -4.95 -18.09
C ALA A 248 -2.94 -4.35 -19.31
N THR A 249 -3.45 -5.22 -20.18
CA THR A 249 -4.17 -4.85 -21.40
C THR A 249 -5.69 -4.89 -21.23
N VAL A 250 -6.15 -5.41 -20.11
CA VAL A 250 -7.57 -5.49 -19.75
C VAL A 250 -8.09 -4.18 -19.16
N SER A 251 -9.41 -4.03 -19.11
CA SER A 251 -10.07 -2.84 -18.53
C SER A 251 -9.78 -2.65 -17.04
N ASN A 252 -9.94 -1.42 -16.52
CA ASN A 252 -9.77 -1.12 -15.10
C ASN A 252 -10.64 -2.01 -14.19
N ALA A 253 -11.87 -2.32 -14.62
CA ALA A 253 -12.76 -3.23 -13.89
C ALA A 253 -12.17 -4.65 -13.81
N GLN A 254 -11.58 -5.14 -14.89
CA GLN A 254 -10.93 -6.45 -14.92
C GLN A 254 -9.61 -6.45 -14.13
N GLN A 255 -8.84 -5.36 -14.14
CA GLN A 255 -7.65 -5.21 -13.27
C GLN A 255 -8.04 -5.31 -11.78
N ASN A 256 -9.11 -4.61 -11.38
CA ASN A 256 -9.64 -4.72 -10.01
C ASN A 256 -10.11 -6.15 -9.69
N ALA A 257 -10.80 -6.81 -10.62
CA ALA A 257 -11.25 -8.19 -10.47
C ALA A 257 -10.09 -9.19 -10.37
N THR A 258 -8.97 -8.95 -11.06
CA THR A 258 -7.73 -9.72 -10.93
C THR A 258 -7.21 -9.66 -9.49
N LEU A 259 -7.11 -8.46 -8.91
CA LEU A 259 -6.65 -8.29 -7.53
C LEU A 259 -7.62 -8.94 -6.52
N ALA A 260 -8.94 -8.80 -6.75
CA ALA A 260 -9.95 -9.49 -5.94
C ALA A 260 -9.81 -11.02 -6.02
N SER A 261 -9.46 -11.56 -7.20
CA SER A 261 -9.25 -12.99 -7.39
C SER A 261 -8.01 -13.51 -6.67
N VAL A 262 -6.93 -12.71 -6.58
CA VAL A 262 -5.77 -13.04 -5.71
C VAL A 262 -6.23 -13.25 -4.27
N ALA A 263 -7.00 -12.31 -3.73
CA ALA A 263 -7.49 -12.42 -2.35
C ALA A 263 -8.44 -13.63 -2.15
N ARG A 264 -9.28 -13.94 -3.14
CA ARG A 264 -10.15 -15.13 -3.14
C ARG A 264 -9.34 -16.41 -3.05
N ALA A 265 -8.27 -16.52 -3.82
CA ALA A 265 -7.39 -17.68 -3.79
C ALA A 265 -6.72 -17.84 -2.41
N VAL A 266 -6.28 -16.72 -1.79
CA VAL A 266 -5.73 -16.72 -0.43
C VAL A 266 -6.79 -17.14 0.60
N SER A 267 -8.02 -16.61 0.49
CA SER A 267 -9.10 -16.98 1.43
C SER A 267 -9.44 -18.46 1.38
N ALA A 268 -9.41 -19.06 0.19
CA ALA A 268 -9.64 -20.49 0.02
C ALA A 268 -8.57 -21.35 0.71
N THR A 269 -7.28 -20.97 0.61
CA THR A 269 -6.19 -21.71 1.27
C THR A 269 -6.14 -21.50 2.78
N ALA A 270 -6.61 -20.35 3.27
CA ALA A 270 -6.66 -20.06 4.69
C ALA A 270 -7.83 -20.75 5.42
N SER A 271 -8.77 -21.32 4.69
CA SER A 271 -9.96 -22.00 5.26
C SER A 271 -9.70 -23.48 5.51
N ASP A 272 -8.71 -24.05 4.87
CA ASP A 272 -8.23 -25.43 5.08
C ASP A 272 -7.24 -25.49 6.26
#